data_6be88d8cd4dd8b9464d321e5bb181469
#
_entry.id   6be88d8cd4dd8b9464d321e5bb181469
#
_cell.length_a   1.000
_cell.length_b   1.000
_cell.length_c   1.000
_cell.angle_alpha   90.00
_cell.angle_beta   90.00
_cell.angle_gamma   90.00
#
_symmetry.space_group_name_H-M   'P 1'
#
loop_
_entity.id
_entity.type
_entity.pdbx_description
1 polymer ?
#
loop_
_entity_poly.entity_id
_entity_poly.type
_entity_poly.pdbx_seq_one_letter_code
_entity_poly.pdbx_strand_id
1 'polypeptide(L)'
;EGAYVKSFLDGELLAPIDKSKVKNVKNIQESFLKEGPIGDTEEKYTIPNMGCSYTTIVYNKETCPIKITSFKDLANPKLKGKIAMVNSTISLYGEALAACGFKPDSTNEEEMKKANELLTQIKANVKAFVGESAVSQLENGECPVAFCWDYTTLCVDSKDNWDKFEAVALKEGCERFQQYWAIPAASEKQSEATELIDFLLRPEENAKSNAEYGGVPNLKQDLLAPHLDKDFYESPALKKEEELFPISWSIAVSDEQINLMDTYY
;
A
#
# COMPACT_ATOMS: atom_id res chain seq x y z
N GLU A 1 -6.35 -3.53 -6.48
CA GLU A 1 -5.21 -3.93 -5.68
C GLU A 1 -4.70 -5.30 -6.11
N GLY A 2 -3.36 -5.46 -6.16
CA GLY A 2 -2.71 -6.67 -6.67
C GLY A 2 -3.07 -7.95 -5.92
N ALA A 3 -3.33 -7.86 -4.63
CA ALA A 3 -3.68 -8.99 -3.78
C ALA A 3 -4.93 -9.76 -4.27
N TYR A 4 -5.87 -9.08 -4.93
CA TYR A 4 -7.14 -9.68 -5.40
C TYR A 4 -7.11 -10.13 -6.87
N VAL A 5 -6.08 -9.79 -7.63
CA VAL A 5 -6.06 -10.07 -9.08
C VAL A 5 -6.22 -11.56 -9.37
N LYS A 6 -5.56 -12.41 -8.58
CA LYS A 6 -5.69 -13.86 -8.74
C LYS A 6 -7.13 -14.34 -8.60
N SER A 7 -7.85 -13.90 -7.56
CA SER A 7 -9.25 -14.29 -7.34
C SER A 7 -10.16 -13.83 -8.49
N PHE A 8 -9.90 -12.62 -9.04
CA PHE A 8 -10.67 -12.14 -10.19
C PHE A 8 -10.39 -12.95 -11.47
N LEU A 9 -9.15 -13.40 -11.66
CA LEU A 9 -8.78 -14.25 -12.79
C LEU A 9 -9.37 -15.66 -12.65
N ASP A 10 -9.29 -16.24 -11.45
CA ASP A 10 -9.87 -17.55 -11.16
C ASP A 10 -11.40 -17.56 -11.38
N GLY A 11 -12.06 -16.42 -11.11
CA GLY A 11 -13.48 -16.19 -11.35
C GLY A 11 -13.84 -15.76 -12.77
N GLU A 12 -12.87 -15.68 -13.70
CA GLU A 12 -13.07 -15.21 -15.08
C GLU A 12 -13.71 -13.81 -15.17
N LEU A 13 -13.44 -12.94 -14.20
CA LEU A 13 -14.07 -11.63 -14.06
C LEU A 13 -13.35 -10.53 -14.84
N LEU A 14 -12.17 -10.78 -15.40
CA LEU A 14 -11.36 -9.80 -16.13
C LEU A 14 -11.32 -10.11 -17.63
N ALA A 15 -11.39 -9.05 -18.44
CA ALA A 15 -11.13 -9.10 -19.86
C ALA A 15 -9.65 -8.87 -20.15
N PRO A 16 -9.06 -9.55 -21.17
CA PRO A 16 -7.68 -9.27 -21.58
C PRO A 16 -7.58 -7.85 -22.17
N ILE A 17 -6.51 -7.16 -21.84
CA ILE A 17 -6.20 -5.82 -22.35
C ILE A 17 -5.29 -5.96 -23.58
N ASP A 18 -5.73 -5.44 -24.72
CA ASP A 18 -4.89 -5.34 -25.93
C ASP A 18 -3.81 -4.28 -25.73
N LYS A 19 -2.66 -4.68 -25.17
CA LYS A 19 -1.54 -3.77 -24.89
C LYS A 19 -0.98 -3.08 -26.16
N SER A 20 -1.23 -3.61 -27.36
CA SER A 20 -0.83 -2.92 -28.61
C SER A 20 -1.58 -1.61 -28.84
N LYS A 21 -2.74 -1.45 -28.21
CA LYS A 21 -3.56 -0.22 -28.21
C LYS A 21 -3.19 0.75 -27.10
N VAL A 22 -2.47 0.30 -26.06
CA VAL A 22 -2.00 1.14 -24.95
C VAL A 22 -0.59 1.64 -25.29
N LYS A 23 -0.51 2.66 -26.12
CA LYS A 23 0.77 3.18 -26.66
C LYS A 23 1.69 3.75 -25.58
N ASN A 24 1.10 4.24 -24.48
CA ASN A 24 1.81 4.86 -23.37
C ASN A 24 2.29 3.86 -22.31
N VAL A 25 2.01 2.55 -22.44
CA VAL A 25 2.54 1.52 -21.53
C VAL A 25 4.07 1.54 -21.47
N LYS A 26 4.75 1.93 -22.54
CA LYS A 26 6.22 2.12 -22.61
C LYS A 26 6.76 3.20 -21.67
N ASN A 27 5.90 4.07 -21.16
CA ASN A 27 6.25 5.13 -20.21
C ASN A 27 6.42 4.58 -18.79
N ILE A 28 5.83 3.41 -18.49
CA ILE A 28 5.96 2.75 -17.18
C ILE A 28 7.41 2.29 -16.98
N GLN A 29 7.89 2.38 -15.76
CA GLN A 29 9.19 1.84 -15.37
C GLN A 29 9.20 0.32 -15.55
N GLU A 30 10.28 -0.23 -16.08
CA GLU A 30 10.37 -1.67 -16.36
C GLU A 30 10.23 -2.55 -15.11
N SER A 31 10.65 -2.04 -13.94
CA SER A 31 10.49 -2.75 -12.67
C SER A 31 9.04 -3.07 -12.37
N PHE A 32 8.14 -2.10 -12.56
CA PHE A 32 6.70 -2.29 -12.31
C PHE A 32 6.00 -3.15 -13.36
N LEU A 33 6.54 -3.21 -14.58
CA LEU A 33 6.02 -4.12 -15.60
C LEU A 33 6.44 -5.56 -15.36
N LYS A 34 7.65 -5.78 -14.82
CA LYS A 34 8.18 -7.14 -14.55
C LYS A 34 7.61 -7.76 -13.27
N GLU A 35 7.17 -6.94 -12.34
CA GLU A 35 6.58 -7.36 -11.07
C GLU A 35 5.03 -7.39 -11.15
N GLY A 36 4.48 -7.99 -12.20
CA GLY A 36 3.03 -8.14 -12.36
C GLY A 36 2.35 -8.78 -11.14
N PRO A 37 1.04 -8.61 -10.98
CA PRO A 37 0.32 -9.15 -9.83
C PRO A 37 0.35 -10.67 -9.86
N ILE A 38 0.34 -11.29 -8.68
CA ILE A 38 0.27 -12.74 -8.55
C ILE A 38 -0.98 -13.24 -9.27
N GLY A 39 -0.79 -14.13 -10.23
CA GLY A 39 -1.87 -14.71 -11.04
C GLY A 39 -1.93 -14.23 -12.49
N ASP A 40 -1.54 -13.00 -12.82
CA ASP A 40 -1.45 -12.51 -14.21
C ASP A 40 -0.07 -12.80 -14.80
N THR A 41 0.32 -14.07 -14.86
CA THR A 41 1.65 -14.51 -15.32
C THR A 41 1.93 -14.20 -16.80
N GLU A 42 0.89 -13.97 -17.59
CA GLU A 42 0.99 -13.63 -19.01
C GLU A 42 0.91 -12.11 -19.24
N GLU A 43 0.77 -11.34 -18.15
CA GLU A 43 0.64 -9.87 -18.18
C GLU A 43 -0.46 -9.38 -19.15
N LYS A 44 -1.56 -10.11 -19.22
CA LYS A 44 -2.63 -9.85 -20.21
C LYS A 44 -3.77 -9.01 -19.66
N TYR A 45 -4.03 -9.08 -18.36
CA TYR A 45 -5.27 -8.59 -17.77
C TYR A 45 -5.10 -7.29 -17.00
N THR A 46 -3.86 -6.92 -16.68
CA THR A 46 -3.57 -5.80 -15.81
C THR A 46 -2.51 -4.85 -16.37
N ILE A 47 -2.60 -3.58 -15.99
CA ILE A 47 -1.58 -2.55 -16.23
C ILE A 47 -1.37 -1.79 -14.91
N PRO A 48 -0.12 -1.64 -14.42
CA PRO A 48 0.16 -0.87 -13.23
C PRO A 48 -0.39 0.56 -13.33
N ASN A 49 -1.16 1.02 -12.34
CA ASN A 49 -1.70 2.37 -12.32
C ASN A 49 -0.85 3.34 -11.51
N MET A 50 -0.10 2.82 -10.55
CA MET A 50 0.86 3.55 -9.73
C MET A 50 2.09 2.67 -9.46
N GLY A 51 3.11 3.23 -8.82
CA GLY A 51 4.23 2.46 -8.30
C GLY A 51 3.83 1.61 -7.11
N CYS A 52 4.79 0.93 -6.51
CA CYS A 52 4.56 0.20 -5.27
C CYS A 52 4.29 1.18 -4.13
N SER A 53 3.44 0.78 -3.20
CA SER A 53 3.25 1.43 -1.92
C SER A 53 3.39 0.41 -0.79
N TYR A 54 3.50 0.89 0.44
CA TYR A 54 3.77 0.04 1.60
C TYR A 54 2.81 0.36 2.72
N THR A 55 2.35 -0.66 3.42
CA THR A 55 1.65 -0.48 4.68
C THR A 55 2.68 -0.51 5.79
N THR A 56 2.86 0.59 6.50
CA THR A 56 3.85 0.67 7.57
C THR A 56 3.40 1.59 8.70
N ILE A 57 4.22 1.69 9.73
CA ILE A 57 4.00 2.60 10.84
C ILE A 57 4.69 3.93 10.56
N VAL A 58 3.95 5.01 10.72
CA VAL A 58 4.49 6.37 10.76
C VAL A 58 4.25 6.96 12.14
N TYR A 59 5.23 7.64 12.70
CA TYR A 59 5.04 8.30 13.99
C TYR A 59 5.70 9.69 14.05
N ASN A 60 5.12 10.54 14.87
CA ASN A 60 5.71 11.84 15.18
C ASN A 60 6.83 11.67 16.22
N LYS A 61 8.08 12.00 15.84
CA LYS A 61 9.28 11.81 16.67
C LYS A 61 9.27 12.61 17.96
N GLU A 62 8.53 13.74 18.00
CA GLU A 62 8.48 14.62 19.16
C GLU A 62 7.44 14.18 20.19
N THR A 63 6.32 13.60 19.73
CA THR A 63 5.17 13.33 20.59
C THR A 63 4.92 11.83 20.83
N CYS A 64 5.52 10.95 20.06
CA CYS A 64 5.46 9.51 20.30
C CYS A 64 6.25 9.15 21.56
N PRO A 65 5.63 8.49 22.56
CA PRO A 65 6.28 8.22 23.86
C PRO A 65 7.32 7.08 23.82
N ILE A 66 7.46 6.38 22.70
CA ILE A 66 8.39 5.26 22.53
C ILE A 66 9.02 5.30 21.14
N LYS A 67 10.19 4.70 20.99
CA LYS A 67 10.72 4.38 19.67
C LYS A 67 10.03 3.13 19.14
N ILE A 68 9.57 3.15 17.89
CA ILE A 68 8.90 2.04 17.22
C ILE A 68 9.88 1.39 16.24
N THR A 69 9.96 0.07 16.25
CA THR A 69 10.84 -0.73 15.37
C THR A 69 10.16 -2.01 14.89
N SER A 70 8.99 -2.33 15.44
CA SER A 70 8.23 -3.55 15.18
C SER A 70 6.75 -3.27 15.30
N PHE A 71 5.93 -3.98 14.58
CA PHE A 71 4.46 -3.92 14.73
C PHE A 71 4.02 -4.29 16.16
N LYS A 72 4.77 -5.19 16.83
CA LYS A 72 4.52 -5.52 18.25
C LYS A 72 4.62 -4.33 19.20
N ASP A 73 5.40 -3.31 18.86
CA ASP A 73 5.56 -2.14 19.71
C ASP A 73 4.23 -1.39 19.87
N LEU A 74 3.28 -1.56 18.92
CA LEU A 74 1.94 -0.98 19.01
C LEU A 74 1.11 -1.54 20.18
N ALA A 75 1.46 -2.71 20.72
CA ALA A 75 0.84 -3.26 21.93
C ALA A 75 1.34 -2.58 23.23
N ASN A 76 2.32 -1.67 23.16
CA ASN A 76 2.86 -1.00 24.34
C ASN A 76 1.77 -0.11 24.98
N PRO A 77 1.48 -0.26 26.30
CA PRO A 77 0.42 0.49 26.97
C PRO A 77 0.64 2.02 27.00
N LYS A 78 1.87 2.51 26.77
CA LYS A 78 2.13 3.95 26.63
C LYS A 78 1.47 4.56 25.39
N LEU A 79 1.06 3.70 24.43
CA LEU A 79 0.35 4.10 23.20
C LEU A 79 -1.18 4.07 23.35
N LYS A 80 -1.71 3.83 24.54
CA LYS A 80 -3.17 3.75 24.77
C LYS A 80 -3.88 5.01 24.28
N GLY A 81 -4.83 4.82 23.34
CA GLY A 81 -5.60 5.92 22.72
C GLY A 81 -4.77 6.85 21.83
N LYS A 82 -3.64 6.38 21.29
CA LYS A 82 -2.68 7.20 20.53
C LYS A 82 -2.43 6.69 19.09
N ILE A 83 -3.09 5.63 18.67
CA ILE A 83 -2.86 5.01 17.38
C ILE A 83 -4.05 5.27 16.46
N ALA A 84 -3.80 5.83 15.29
CA ALA A 84 -4.68 5.75 14.13
C ALA A 84 -4.30 4.49 13.33
N MET A 85 -5.28 3.66 13.01
CA MET A 85 -5.01 2.37 12.37
C MET A 85 -5.86 2.20 11.13
N VAL A 86 -5.22 1.82 10.03
CA VAL A 86 -5.94 1.46 8.82
C VAL A 86 -6.93 0.33 9.08
N ASN A 87 -8.13 0.45 8.50
CA ASN A 87 -9.17 -0.57 8.60
C ASN A 87 -9.06 -1.56 7.43
N SER A 88 -7.99 -2.36 7.42
CA SER A 88 -7.73 -3.40 6.43
C SER A 88 -7.41 -4.71 7.11
N THR A 89 -8.31 -5.67 7.02
CA THR A 89 -8.13 -7.01 7.58
C THR A 89 -6.85 -7.65 7.04
N ILE A 90 -6.61 -7.52 5.73
CA ILE A 90 -5.44 -8.10 5.05
C ILE A 90 -4.14 -7.52 5.64
N SER A 91 -4.01 -6.19 5.65
CA SER A 91 -2.81 -5.54 6.15
C SER A 91 -2.58 -5.82 7.65
N LEU A 92 -3.65 -5.81 8.45
CA LEU A 92 -3.57 -6.06 9.88
C LEU A 92 -3.11 -7.49 10.20
N TYR A 93 -3.74 -8.49 9.59
CA TYR A 93 -3.36 -9.88 9.84
C TYR A 93 -2.03 -10.25 9.19
N GLY A 94 -1.74 -9.73 7.99
CA GLY A 94 -0.43 -9.92 7.35
C GLY A 94 0.71 -9.43 8.22
N GLU A 95 0.62 -8.20 8.74
CA GLU A 95 1.63 -7.64 9.63
C GLU A 95 1.68 -8.36 10.99
N ALA A 96 0.55 -8.74 11.55
CA ALA A 96 0.53 -9.47 12.81
C ALA A 96 1.14 -10.86 12.69
N LEU A 97 0.87 -11.57 11.58
CA LEU A 97 1.50 -12.85 11.26
C LEU A 97 3.02 -12.68 11.12
N ALA A 98 3.47 -11.72 10.29
CA ALA A 98 4.89 -11.42 10.12
C ALA A 98 5.55 -11.08 11.45
N ALA A 99 4.93 -10.23 12.25
CA ALA A 99 5.41 -9.88 13.58
C ALA A 99 5.51 -11.09 14.51
N CYS A 100 4.63 -12.07 14.38
CA CYS A 100 4.71 -13.33 15.12
C CYS A 100 5.74 -14.32 14.57
N GLY A 101 6.39 -14.01 13.44
CA GLY A 101 7.40 -14.86 12.79
C GLY A 101 6.80 -15.90 11.85
N PHE A 102 5.58 -15.69 11.40
CA PHE A 102 4.87 -16.53 10.45
C PHE A 102 4.87 -15.91 9.05
N LYS A 103 4.43 -16.67 8.05
CA LYS A 103 4.21 -16.12 6.72
C LYS A 103 2.99 -15.19 6.74
N PRO A 104 3.04 -14.02 6.08
CA PRO A 104 1.92 -13.08 6.02
C PRO A 104 0.65 -13.66 5.39
N ASP A 105 0.79 -14.66 4.51
CA ASP A 105 -0.28 -15.36 3.81
C ASP A 105 -0.66 -16.71 4.45
N SER A 106 -0.30 -16.95 5.70
CA SER A 106 -0.58 -18.21 6.39
C SER A 106 -2.09 -18.47 6.51
N THR A 107 -2.48 -19.72 6.22
CA THR A 107 -3.83 -20.25 6.46
C THR A 107 -3.86 -21.21 7.66
N ASN A 108 -2.79 -21.26 8.45
CA ASN A 108 -2.72 -22.09 9.66
C ASN A 108 -3.52 -21.45 10.79
N GLU A 109 -4.50 -22.17 11.31
CA GLU A 109 -5.42 -21.67 12.34
C GLU A 109 -4.71 -21.27 13.65
N GLU A 110 -3.70 -22.03 14.10
CA GLU A 110 -2.96 -21.72 15.33
C GLU A 110 -2.06 -20.47 15.16
N GLU A 111 -1.51 -20.24 13.97
CA GLU A 111 -0.76 -19.04 13.65
C GLU A 111 -1.69 -17.83 13.60
N MET A 112 -2.87 -17.98 12.99
CA MET A 112 -3.90 -16.95 12.94
C MET A 112 -4.40 -16.56 14.34
N LYS A 113 -4.60 -17.54 15.25
CA LYS A 113 -4.94 -17.26 16.66
C LYS A 113 -3.89 -16.40 17.34
N LYS A 114 -2.60 -16.71 17.16
CA LYS A 114 -1.50 -15.89 17.72
C LYS A 114 -1.45 -14.49 17.15
N ALA A 115 -1.68 -14.34 15.85
CA ALA A 115 -1.78 -13.03 15.21
C ALA A 115 -2.97 -12.23 15.80
N ASN A 116 -4.13 -12.87 15.99
CA ASN A 116 -5.30 -12.25 16.58
C ASN A 116 -5.10 -11.86 18.07
N GLU A 117 -4.37 -12.66 18.85
CA GLU A 117 -3.99 -12.29 20.21
C GLU A 117 -3.15 -11.00 20.22
N LEU A 118 -2.19 -10.86 19.30
CA LEU A 118 -1.41 -9.63 19.16
C LEU A 118 -2.30 -8.46 18.74
N LEU A 119 -3.15 -8.64 17.73
CA LEU A 119 -4.08 -7.60 17.26
C LEU A 119 -5.03 -7.15 18.38
N THR A 120 -5.52 -8.06 19.22
CA THR A 120 -6.36 -7.76 20.37
C THR A 120 -5.63 -6.85 21.37
N GLN A 121 -4.34 -7.10 21.64
CA GLN A 121 -3.52 -6.25 22.49
C GLN A 121 -3.32 -4.86 21.88
N ILE A 122 -3.04 -4.79 20.57
CA ILE A 122 -2.87 -3.55 19.83
C ILE A 122 -4.18 -2.75 19.81
N LYS A 123 -5.31 -3.40 19.55
CA LYS A 123 -6.66 -2.79 19.52
C LYS A 123 -6.97 -2.00 20.80
N ALA A 124 -6.49 -2.44 21.95
CA ALA A 124 -6.64 -1.73 23.22
C ALA A 124 -5.95 -0.35 23.25
N ASN A 125 -5.01 -0.10 22.34
CA ASN A 125 -4.27 1.15 22.22
C ASN A 125 -4.76 2.03 21.06
N VAL A 126 -5.60 1.50 20.18
CA VAL A 126 -6.13 2.22 19.02
C VAL A 126 -7.12 3.28 19.48
N LYS A 127 -6.97 4.50 18.97
CA LYS A 127 -7.92 5.60 19.12
C LYS A 127 -9.02 5.51 18.08
N ALA A 128 -8.65 5.24 16.83
CA ALA A 128 -9.57 5.15 15.72
C ALA A 128 -9.07 4.19 14.64
N PHE A 129 -9.99 3.39 14.10
CA PHE A 129 -9.79 2.72 12.82
C PHE A 129 -10.25 3.66 11.72
N VAL A 130 -9.38 3.90 10.74
CA VAL A 130 -9.58 4.89 9.68
C VAL A 130 -9.23 4.27 8.33
N GLY A 131 -9.79 4.83 7.26
CA GLY A 131 -9.39 4.46 5.90
C GLY A 131 -8.15 5.25 5.48
N GLU A 132 -8.32 6.11 4.48
CA GLU A 132 -7.26 6.92 3.87
C GLU A 132 -6.95 8.21 4.65
N SER A 133 -7.31 8.30 5.92
CA SER A 133 -7.12 9.49 6.75
C SER A 133 -6.16 9.30 7.93
N ALA A 134 -5.38 8.20 7.93
CA ALA A 134 -4.47 7.91 9.03
C ALA A 134 -3.36 8.96 9.15
N VAL A 135 -2.84 9.43 8.02
CA VAL A 135 -1.80 10.49 7.98
C VAL A 135 -2.35 11.81 8.50
N SER A 136 -3.57 12.19 8.16
CA SER A 136 -4.18 13.43 8.67
C SER A 136 -4.38 13.42 10.19
N GLN A 137 -4.53 12.24 10.82
CA GLN A 137 -4.55 12.13 12.29
C GLN A 137 -3.17 12.40 12.93
N LEU A 138 -2.08 12.12 12.19
CA LEU A 138 -0.73 12.49 12.61
C LEU A 138 -0.51 14.00 12.49
N GLU A 139 -0.89 14.58 11.36
CA GLU A 139 -0.63 15.97 11.02
C GLU A 139 -1.36 16.95 11.94
N ASN A 140 -2.62 16.64 12.26
CA ASN A 140 -3.41 17.46 13.18
C ASN A 140 -3.10 17.21 14.66
N GLY A 141 -2.17 16.27 14.96
CA GLY A 141 -1.73 15.94 16.31
C GLY A 141 -2.71 15.10 17.13
N GLU A 142 -3.76 14.56 16.52
CA GLU A 142 -4.72 13.70 17.21
C GLU A 142 -4.15 12.35 17.62
N CYS A 143 -3.31 11.77 16.74
CA CYS A 143 -2.61 10.51 17.00
C CYS A 143 -1.12 10.70 16.72
N PRO A 144 -0.23 10.45 17.68
CA PRO A 144 1.22 10.49 17.42
C PRO A 144 1.76 9.29 16.65
N VAL A 145 0.94 8.27 16.40
CA VAL A 145 1.30 7.06 15.68
C VAL A 145 0.17 6.69 14.71
N ALA A 146 0.52 6.34 13.49
CA ALA A 146 -0.39 5.76 12.52
C ALA A 146 0.21 4.46 11.94
N PHE A 147 -0.62 3.45 11.75
CA PHE A 147 -0.36 2.34 10.86
C PHE A 147 -1.18 2.55 9.60
N CYS A 148 -0.53 2.79 8.47
CA CYS A 148 -1.17 3.31 7.27
C CYS A 148 -0.45 2.89 5.99
N TRP A 149 -1.16 3.02 4.87
CA TRP A 149 -0.63 2.84 3.50
C TRP A 149 -0.40 4.16 2.75
N ASP A 150 -0.92 5.26 3.29
CA ASP A 150 -0.93 6.59 2.68
C ASP A 150 0.22 7.50 3.18
N TYR A 151 1.28 6.90 3.76
CA TYR A 151 2.39 7.67 4.34
C TYR A 151 3.07 8.58 3.30
N THR A 152 2.97 8.25 2.01
CA THR A 152 3.50 9.07 0.92
C THR A 152 2.77 10.40 0.73
N THR A 153 1.55 10.55 1.27
CA THR A 153 0.85 11.85 1.29
C THR A 153 1.61 12.90 2.09
N LEU A 154 2.43 12.48 3.06
CA LEU A 154 3.35 13.37 3.77
C LEU A 154 4.33 14.11 2.83
N CYS A 155 4.53 13.59 1.62
CA CYS A 155 5.36 14.22 0.61
C CYS A 155 4.75 15.51 0.04
N VAL A 156 3.42 15.58 0.03
CA VAL A 156 2.67 16.67 -0.61
C VAL A 156 2.20 17.68 0.42
N ASP A 157 1.59 17.20 1.49
CA ASP A 157 0.84 18.05 2.43
C ASP A 157 1.69 18.59 3.59
N SER A 158 2.85 17.98 3.87
CA SER A 158 3.62 18.25 5.09
C SER A 158 5.08 18.63 4.87
N LYS A 159 5.42 19.28 3.75
CA LYS A 159 6.81 19.67 3.43
C LYS A 159 7.53 20.37 4.60
N ASP A 160 6.85 21.29 5.27
CA ASP A 160 7.42 22.07 6.40
C ASP A 160 7.61 21.22 7.67
N ASN A 161 7.07 20.00 7.69
CA ASN A 161 7.07 19.10 8.84
C ASN A 161 7.73 17.74 8.58
N TRP A 162 8.39 17.56 7.45
CA TRP A 162 9.02 16.27 7.09
C TRP A 162 9.95 15.73 8.19
N ASP A 163 10.67 16.60 8.87
CA ASP A 163 11.57 16.22 9.95
C ASP A 163 10.86 15.71 11.22
N LYS A 164 9.57 15.97 11.37
CA LYS A 164 8.79 15.55 12.54
C LYS A 164 8.32 14.10 12.45
N PHE A 165 8.12 13.59 11.25
CA PHE A 165 7.55 12.26 11.03
C PHE A 165 8.64 11.27 10.61
N GLU A 166 8.44 10.03 10.99
CA GLU A 166 9.30 8.91 10.59
C GLU A 166 8.44 7.72 10.17
N ALA A 167 8.61 7.27 8.91
CA ALA A 167 8.12 5.99 8.45
C ALA A 167 9.11 4.90 8.87
N VAL A 168 8.60 3.79 9.39
CA VAL A 168 9.42 2.76 10.04
C VAL A 168 9.71 1.62 9.07
N ALA A 169 10.98 1.29 8.89
CA ALA A 169 11.38 0.00 8.33
C ALA A 169 11.24 -1.06 9.44
N LEU A 170 10.13 -1.78 9.43
CA LEU A 170 9.80 -2.76 10.47
C LEU A 170 10.77 -3.95 10.43
N LYS A 171 11.13 -4.49 11.58
CA LYS A 171 12.05 -5.64 11.69
C LYS A 171 11.55 -6.89 10.99
N GLU A 172 10.26 -7.10 10.99
CA GLU A 172 9.55 -8.20 10.36
C GLU A 172 9.26 -7.97 8.87
N GLY A 173 9.59 -6.81 8.35
CA GLY A 173 9.22 -6.35 7.03
C GLY A 173 7.89 -5.60 7.05
N CYS A 174 7.36 -5.29 5.89
CA CYS A 174 6.07 -4.62 5.72
C CYS A 174 5.37 -5.09 4.44
N GLU A 175 4.06 -4.95 4.43
CA GLU A 175 3.28 -5.21 3.22
C GLU A 175 3.68 -4.24 2.11
N ARG A 176 3.98 -4.81 0.93
CA ARG A 176 4.13 -4.07 -0.31
C ARG A 176 2.97 -4.39 -1.21
N PHE A 177 2.27 -3.39 -1.69
CA PHE A 177 1.18 -3.56 -2.61
C PHE A 177 1.33 -2.65 -3.82
N GLN A 178 0.75 -3.10 -4.93
CA GLN A 178 0.65 -2.34 -6.15
C GLN A 178 -0.79 -2.36 -6.64
N GLN A 179 -1.23 -1.26 -7.21
CA GLN A 179 -2.55 -1.16 -7.81
C GLN A 179 -2.45 -1.31 -9.33
N TYR A 180 -3.52 -1.82 -9.92
CA TYR A 180 -3.58 -2.09 -11.34
C TYR A 180 -4.91 -1.62 -11.92
N TRP A 181 -4.88 -1.12 -13.14
CA TRP A 181 -6.07 -1.05 -13.97
C TRP A 181 -6.36 -2.42 -14.54
N ALA A 182 -7.63 -2.80 -14.51
CA ALA A 182 -8.17 -4.00 -15.12
C ALA A 182 -9.54 -3.68 -15.73
N ILE A 183 -9.95 -4.46 -16.71
CA ILE A 183 -11.23 -4.27 -17.40
C ILE A 183 -12.14 -5.43 -17.02
N PRO A 184 -13.35 -5.20 -16.47
CA PRO A 184 -14.29 -6.26 -16.18
C PRO A 184 -14.69 -7.03 -17.45
N ALA A 185 -14.74 -8.38 -17.38
CA ALA A 185 -15.13 -9.22 -18.51
C ALA A 185 -16.53 -8.88 -19.07
N ALA A 186 -17.46 -8.50 -18.17
CA ALA A 186 -18.83 -8.12 -18.53
C ALA A 186 -18.95 -6.71 -19.13
N SER A 187 -17.86 -5.94 -19.23
CA SER A 187 -17.92 -4.57 -19.78
C SER A 187 -18.19 -4.59 -21.29
N GLU A 188 -19.19 -3.87 -21.73
CA GLU A 188 -19.47 -3.61 -23.14
C GLU A 188 -18.59 -2.50 -23.73
N LYS A 189 -17.78 -1.81 -22.89
CA LYS A 189 -16.93 -0.67 -23.25
C LYS A 189 -15.43 -0.94 -23.07
N GLN A 190 -15.00 -2.16 -23.41
CA GLN A 190 -13.60 -2.55 -23.22
C GLN A 190 -12.62 -1.72 -24.07
N SER A 191 -13.06 -1.26 -25.26
CA SER A 191 -12.23 -0.42 -26.12
C SER A 191 -12.03 0.97 -25.50
N GLU A 192 -13.11 1.59 -25.03
CA GLU A 192 -13.06 2.90 -24.37
C GLU A 192 -12.27 2.84 -23.05
N ALA A 193 -12.41 1.76 -22.31
CA ALA A 193 -11.61 1.54 -21.10
C ALA A 193 -10.10 1.44 -21.42
N THR A 194 -9.75 0.76 -22.52
CA THR A 194 -8.36 0.68 -23.01
C THR A 194 -7.83 2.06 -23.41
N GLU A 195 -8.63 2.87 -24.08
CA GLU A 195 -8.27 4.26 -24.45
C GLU A 195 -8.09 5.15 -23.22
N LEU A 196 -8.93 4.98 -22.18
CA LEU A 196 -8.81 5.70 -20.92
C LEU A 196 -7.50 5.31 -20.20
N ILE A 197 -7.14 4.03 -20.15
CA ILE A 197 -5.88 3.58 -19.57
C ILE A 197 -4.70 4.22 -20.32
N ASP A 198 -4.73 4.23 -21.66
CA ASP A 198 -3.67 4.89 -22.46
C ASP A 198 -3.57 6.38 -22.17
N PHE A 199 -4.72 7.07 -22.01
CA PHE A 199 -4.76 8.49 -21.66
C PHE A 199 -4.12 8.74 -20.26
N LEU A 200 -4.46 7.97 -19.25
CA LEU A 200 -3.96 8.10 -17.89
C LEU A 200 -2.45 7.78 -17.76
N LEU A 201 -1.86 7.09 -18.73
CA LEU A 201 -0.42 6.84 -18.82
C LEU A 201 0.36 7.95 -19.57
N ARG A 202 -0.27 9.07 -19.93
CA ARG A 202 0.42 10.25 -20.40
C ARG A 202 1.14 10.92 -19.22
N PRO A 203 2.38 11.38 -19.38
CA PRO A 203 3.15 11.94 -18.27
C PRO A 203 2.45 13.07 -17.52
N GLU A 204 1.83 14.00 -18.24
CA GLU A 204 1.08 15.11 -17.64
C GLU A 204 -0.10 14.64 -16.78
N GLU A 205 -0.92 13.70 -17.30
CA GLU A 205 -2.09 13.20 -16.59
C GLU A 205 -1.71 12.32 -15.41
N ASN A 206 -0.68 11.51 -15.58
CA ASN A 206 -0.16 10.66 -14.51
C ASN A 206 0.45 11.49 -13.37
N ALA A 207 1.19 12.56 -13.70
CA ALA A 207 1.74 13.47 -12.70
C ALA A 207 0.64 14.15 -11.88
N LYS A 208 -0.44 14.63 -12.54
CA LYS A 208 -1.61 15.22 -11.84
C LYS A 208 -2.22 14.23 -10.87
N SER A 209 -2.48 13.00 -11.30
CA SER A 209 -3.04 11.95 -10.47
C SER A 209 -2.16 11.67 -9.24
N ASN A 210 -0.86 11.50 -9.45
CA ASN A 210 0.07 11.23 -8.35
C ASN A 210 0.21 12.43 -7.40
N ALA A 211 0.18 13.67 -7.90
CA ALA A 211 0.25 14.87 -7.05
C ALA A 211 -1.00 15.01 -6.16
N GLU A 212 -2.18 14.67 -6.66
CA GLU A 212 -3.43 14.75 -5.89
C GLU A 212 -3.51 13.71 -4.77
N TYR A 213 -3.00 12.51 -5.02
CA TYR A 213 -3.08 11.40 -4.06
C TYR A 213 -1.80 11.17 -3.25
N GLY A 214 -0.71 11.91 -3.55
CA GLY A 214 0.60 11.65 -2.94
C GLY A 214 1.12 10.23 -3.22
N GLY A 215 0.63 9.61 -4.30
CA GLY A 215 1.00 8.26 -4.68
C GLY A 215 2.39 8.16 -5.28
N VAL A 216 2.98 6.98 -5.22
CA VAL A 216 4.26 6.70 -5.87
C VAL A 216 4.07 6.64 -7.38
N PRO A 217 4.82 7.43 -8.16
CA PRO A 217 4.68 7.42 -9.61
C PRO A 217 5.16 6.11 -10.23
N ASN A 218 4.40 5.56 -11.18
CA ASN A 218 4.78 4.36 -11.93
C ASN A 218 5.49 4.64 -13.26
N LEU A 219 5.45 5.87 -13.76
CA LEU A 219 6.15 6.23 -14.99
C LEU A 219 7.62 6.55 -14.75
N LYS A 220 8.40 6.52 -15.82
CA LYS A 220 9.83 6.90 -15.81
C LYS A 220 10.01 8.33 -15.30
N GLN A 221 10.96 8.49 -14.39
CA GLN A 221 11.19 9.75 -13.69
C GLN A 221 11.50 10.92 -14.61
N ASP A 222 12.26 10.70 -15.68
CA ASP A 222 12.59 11.71 -16.68
C ASP A 222 11.37 12.25 -17.43
N LEU A 223 10.34 11.41 -17.61
CA LEU A 223 9.07 11.82 -18.21
C LEU A 223 8.19 12.63 -17.26
N LEU A 224 8.25 12.35 -15.96
CA LEU A 224 7.42 13.00 -14.94
C LEU A 224 8.03 14.29 -14.39
N ALA A 225 9.35 14.38 -14.35
CA ALA A 225 10.07 15.51 -13.75
C ALA A 225 9.60 16.90 -14.25
N PRO A 226 9.23 17.11 -15.54
CA PRO A 226 8.70 18.39 -15.99
C PRO A 226 7.32 18.76 -15.44
N HIS A 227 6.58 17.80 -14.89
CA HIS A 227 5.18 17.91 -14.45
C HIS A 227 5.01 17.84 -12.94
N LEU A 228 6.06 17.51 -12.18
CA LEU A 228 6.06 17.42 -10.73
C LEU A 228 6.87 18.56 -10.10
N ASP A 229 6.58 18.85 -8.84
CA ASP A 229 7.41 19.75 -8.04
C ASP A 229 8.85 19.22 -7.98
N LYS A 230 9.82 20.14 -8.03
CA LYS A 230 11.26 19.78 -8.01
C LYS A 230 11.65 18.96 -6.78
N ASP A 231 10.97 19.22 -5.66
CA ASP A 231 11.27 18.58 -4.39
C ASP A 231 10.49 17.27 -4.19
N PHE A 232 9.63 16.89 -5.14
CA PHE A 232 8.80 15.68 -5.00
C PHE A 232 9.64 14.44 -4.70
N TYR A 233 10.71 14.23 -5.49
CA TYR A 233 11.62 13.09 -5.30
C TYR A 233 12.62 13.26 -4.14
N GLU A 234 12.70 14.45 -3.54
CA GLU A 234 13.52 14.71 -2.36
C GLU A 234 12.80 14.37 -1.05
N SER A 235 11.52 14.03 -1.12
CA SER A 235 10.71 13.67 0.02
C SER A 235 11.32 12.52 0.84
N PRO A 236 11.42 12.66 2.17
CA PRO A 236 11.87 11.57 3.04
C PRO A 236 11.00 10.32 2.94
N ALA A 237 9.70 10.46 2.66
CA ALA A 237 8.80 9.32 2.52
C ALA A 237 9.12 8.51 1.25
N LEU A 238 9.40 9.17 0.11
CA LEU A 238 9.83 8.47 -1.10
C LEU A 238 11.22 7.85 -0.97
N LYS A 239 12.16 8.55 -0.30
CA LYS A 239 13.50 7.99 -0.02
C LYS A 239 13.43 6.77 0.91
N LYS A 240 12.41 6.69 1.76
CA LYS A 240 12.20 5.53 2.63
C LYS A 240 11.90 4.25 1.84
N GLU A 241 11.42 4.34 0.63
CA GLU A 241 11.17 3.17 -0.23
C GLU A 241 12.42 2.34 -0.49
N GLU A 242 13.59 2.98 -0.56
CA GLU A 242 14.87 2.27 -0.71
C GLU A 242 15.16 1.34 0.48
N GLU A 243 14.69 1.71 1.69
CA GLU A 243 14.82 0.89 2.89
C GLU A 243 13.70 -0.16 3.00
N LEU A 244 12.48 0.18 2.56
CA LEU A 244 11.30 -0.68 2.66
C LEU A 244 11.31 -1.80 1.62
N PHE A 245 11.73 -1.51 0.39
CA PHE A 245 11.69 -2.47 -0.71
C PHE A 245 12.37 -3.82 -0.39
N PRO A 246 13.62 -3.87 0.10
CA PRO A 246 14.33 -5.13 0.33
C PRO A 246 13.75 -5.98 1.47
N ILE A 247 12.96 -5.40 2.35
CA ILE A 247 12.36 -6.09 3.50
C ILE A 247 10.86 -6.36 3.30
N SER A 248 10.27 -5.85 2.22
CA SER A 248 8.84 -5.92 1.99
C SER A 248 8.40 -7.29 1.43
N TRP A 249 7.14 -7.59 1.66
CA TRP A 249 6.46 -8.78 1.16
C TRP A 249 5.15 -8.41 0.48
N SER A 250 4.73 -9.24 -0.47
CA SER A 250 3.43 -9.12 -1.14
C SER A 250 2.70 -10.44 -1.02
N ILE A 251 1.39 -10.39 -0.91
CA ILE A 251 0.53 -11.58 -0.83
C ILE A 251 -0.53 -11.57 -1.92
N ALA A 252 -0.98 -12.76 -2.31
CA ALA A 252 -2.24 -12.95 -3.00
C ALA A 252 -3.21 -13.56 -1.99
N VAL A 253 -4.31 -12.87 -1.75
CA VAL A 253 -5.30 -13.32 -0.77
C VAL A 253 -6.11 -14.46 -1.36
N SER A 254 -6.21 -15.58 -0.66
CA SER A 254 -7.11 -16.68 -0.98
C SER A 254 -8.44 -16.56 -0.23
N ASP A 255 -9.49 -17.16 -0.76
CA ASP A 255 -10.79 -17.23 -0.08
C ASP A 255 -10.67 -17.92 1.29
N GLU A 256 -9.81 -18.95 1.40
CA GLU A 256 -9.52 -19.63 2.66
C GLU A 256 -8.94 -18.66 3.70
N GLN A 257 -7.98 -17.84 3.29
CA GLN A 257 -7.36 -16.86 4.17
C GLN A 257 -8.37 -15.77 4.58
N ILE A 258 -9.17 -15.26 3.64
CA ILE A 258 -10.23 -14.28 3.95
C ILE A 258 -11.20 -14.84 4.97
N ASN A 259 -11.74 -16.04 4.73
CA ASN A 259 -12.68 -16.70 5.64
C ASN A 259 -12.09 -16.91 7.04
N LEU A 260 -10.80 -17.25 7.11
CA LEU A 260 -10.11 -17.43 8.37
C LEU A 260 -9.94 -16.11 9.13
N MET A 261 -9.54 -15.05 8.44
CA MET A 261 -9.45 -13.69 9.01
C MET A 261 -10.81 -13.21 9.53
N ASP A 262 -11.87 -13.38 8.74
CA ASP A 262 -13.24 -12.98 9.11
C ASP A 262 -13.78 -13.71 10.35
N THR A 263 -13.27 -14.92 10.60
CA THR A 263 -13.63 -15.68 11.81
C THR A 263 -13.14 -15.01 13.10
N TYR A 264 -12.05 -14.25 13.04
CA TYR A 264 -11.40 -13.63 14.19
C TYR A 264 -11.59 -12.11 14.25
N TYR A 265 -11.96 -11.45 13.15
CA TYR A 265 -12.12 -9.99 13.08
C TYR A 265 -13.40 -9.53 13.75
#